data_c49077ec343161cc32637acfa8a6a4b2
#
_entry.id   c49077ec343161cc32637acfa8a6a4b2
#
_cell.length_a   1.000
_cell.length_b   1.000
_cell.length_c   1.000
_cell.angle_alpha   90.00
_cell.angle_beta   90.00
_cell.angle_gamma   90.00
#
_symmetry.space_group_name_H-M   'P 1'
#
loop_
_entity.id
_entity.type
_entity.pdbx_description
1 polymer ?
#
loop_
_entity_poly.entity_id
_entity_poly.type
_entity_poly.pdbx_seq_one_letter_code
_entity_poly.pdbx_strand_id
1 'polypeptide(L)'
;MKKTFLILAASSIAILVILAILSRFFVDLLWFNTLGFKPVFTTVWLTMIAVFVIVAVLSATILLINGLIAARATSASSRGQRGFRVVGRNAQGLPELIEFSLDKIPWRLIIPAVALLVGLFIGFAQTGNWDTILKWLYAAPFGRLD
;
A
#
# COMPACT_ATOMS: atom_id res chain seq x y z
N MET A 1 -14.39 -6.79 -29.15
CA MET A 1 -15.39 -7.49 -28.33
C MET A 1 -14.82 -8.11 -27.05
N LYS A 2 -13.73 -8.92 -27.07
CA LYS A 2 -13.18 -9.55 -25.83
C LYS A 2 -12.70 -8.54 -24.76
N LYS A 3 -12.06 -7.44 -25.15
CA LYS A 3 -11.57 -6.41 -24.20
C LYS A 3 -12.71 -5.68 -23.48
N THR A 4 -13.77 -5.32 -24.21
CA THR A 4 -14.94 -4.64 -23.64
C THR A 4 -15.68 -5.55 -22.66
N PHE A 5 -15.81 -6.82 -22.98
CA PHE A 5 -16.41 -7.82 -22.09
C PHE A 5 -15.60 -7.98 -20.80
N LEU A 6 -14.26 -8.05 -20.88
CA LEU A 6 -13.38 -8.15 -19.71
C LEU A 6 -13.48 -6.92 -18.82
N ILE A 7 -13.54 -5.71 -19.40
CA ILE A 7 -13.70 -4.46 -18.64
C ILE A 7 -15.06 -4.45 -17.91
N LEU A 8 -16.14 -4.82 -18.62
CA LEU A 8 -17.47 -4.89 -18.01
C LEU A 8 -17.54 -5.95 -16.89
N ALA A 9 -16.96 -7.11 -17.10
CA ALA A 9 -16.91 -8.14 -16.07
C ALA A 9 -16.09 -7.69 -14.84
N ALA A 10 -14.92 -7.08 -15.05
CA ALA A 10 -14.08 -6.57 -13.96
C ALA A 10 -14.77 -5.44 -13.21
N SER A 11 -15.44 -4.50 -13.89
CA SER A 11 -16.19 -3.42 -13.25
C SER A 11 -17.40 -3.95 -12.45
N SER A 12 -18.10 -4.96 -12.98
CA SER A 12 -19.22 -5.60 -12.27
C SER A 12 -18.77 -6.28 -10.98
N ILE A 13 -17.65 -7.01 -11.02
CA ILE A 13 -17.06 -7.63 -9.83
C ILE A 13 -16.63 -6.57 -8.82
N ALA A 14 -15.98 -5.49 -9.27
CA ALA A 14 -15.57 -4.39 -8.39
C ALA A 14 -16.76 -3.74 -7.68
N ILE A 15 -17.85 -3.49 -8.42
CA ILE A 15 -19.09 -2.93 -7.85
C ILE A 15 -19.69 -3.88 -6.80
N LEU A 16 -19.76 -5.18 -7.09
CA LEU A 16 -20.28 -6.18 -6.14
C LEU A 16 -19.44 -6.24 -4.86
N VAL A 17 -18.13 -6.18 -4.97
CA VAL A 17 -17.23 -6.16 -3.81
C VAL A 17 -17.43 -4.89 -2.99
N ILE A 18 -17.55 -3.73 -3.62
CA ILE A 18 -17.83 -2.46 -2.93
C ILE A 18 -19.18 -2.52 -2.21
N LEU A 19 -20.22 -3.01 -2.87
CA LEU A 19 -21.55 -3.16 -2.27
C LEU A 19 -21.53 -4.12 -1.08
N ALA A 20 -20.79 -5.23 -1.16
CA ALA A 20 -20.65 -6.18 -0.06
C ALA A 20 -19.97 -5.54 1.17
N ILE A 21 -18.89 -4.77 0.95
CA ILE A 21 -18.18 -4.05 2.02
C ILE A 21 -19.09 -2.99 2.66
N LEU A 22 -19.78 -2.18 1.85
CA LEU A 22 -20.69 -1.16 2.32
C LEU A 22 -21.87 -1.78 3.11
N SER A 23 -22.46 -2.85 2.58
CA SER A 23 -23.55 -3.55 3.26
C SER A 23 -23.15 -4.01 4.66
N ARG A 24 -21.97 -4.64 4.78
CA ARG A 24 -21.44 -5.10 6.06
C ARG A 24 -21.23 -3.92 7.03
N PHE A 25 -20.63 -2.84 6.54
CA PHE A 25 -20.44 -1.62 7.34
C PHE A 25 -21.75 -1.04 7.86
N PHE A 26 -22.78 -0.94 7.00
CA PHE A 26 -24.08 -0.40 7.40
C PHE A 26 -24.83 -1.31 8.37
N VAL A 27 -24.75 -2.63 8.19
CA VAL A 27 -25.34 -3.59 9.11
C VAL A 27 -24.73 -3.44 10.51
N ASP A 28 -23.41 -3.40 10.60
CA ASP A 28 -22.71 -3.22 11.87
C ASP A 28 -23.06 -1.88 12.51
N LEU A 29 -23.07 -0.79 11.73
CA LEU A 29 -23.44 0.55 12.21
C LEU A 29 -24.88 0.58 12.80
N LEU A 30 -25.83 -0.01 12.07
CA LEU A 30 -27.23 -0.06 12.53
C LEU A 30 -27.36 -0.90 13.80
N TRP A 31 -26.68 -2.04 13.86
CA TRP A 31 -26.69 -2.92 15.02
C TRP A 31 -26.14 -2.22 16.26
N PHE A 32 -24.97 -1.59 16.17
CA PHE A 32 -24.39 -0.81 17.26
C PHE A 32 -25.27 0.39 17.66
N ASN A 33 -25.94 1.02 16.70
CA ASN A 33 -26.85 2.13 16.96
C ASN A 33 -28.10 1.68 17.73
N THR A 34 -28.69 0.53 17.38
CA THR A 34 -29.88 0.00 18.07
C THR A 34 -29.59 -0.43 19.50
N LEU A 35 -28.37 -0.87 19.78
CA LEU A 35 -27.94 -1.24 21.14
C LEU A 35 -27.43 -0.05 21.98
N GLY A 36 -27.41 1.18 21.42
CA GLY A 36 -26.89 2.36 22.11
C GLY A 36 -25.35 2.46 22.15
N PHE A 37 -24.63 1.55 21.50
CA PHE A 37 -23.17 1.50 21.48
C PHE A 37 -22.53 2.18 20.26
N LYS A 38 -23.24 3.14 19.64
CA LYS A 38 -22.70 3.93 18.53
C LYS A 38 -21.35 4.57 18.82
N PRO A 39 -21.06 5.12 20.03
CA PRO A 39 -19.73 5.69 20.34
C PRO A 39 -18.60 4.66 20.25
N VAL A 40 -18.85 3.41 20.65
CA VAL A 40 -17.86 2.33 20.56
C VAL A 40 -17.52 2.05 19.09
N PHE A 41 -18.53 1.91 18.25
CA PHE A 41 -18.33 1.72 16.81
C PHE A 41 -17.51 2.85 16.19
N THR A 42 -17.84 4.10 16.47
CA THR A 42 -17.10 5.26 15.93
C THR A 42 -15.68 5.31 16.45
N THR A 43 -15.41 4.99 17.72
CA THR A 43 -14.06 4.96 18.28
C THR A 43 -13.20 3.89 17.59
N VAL A 44 -13.72 2.69 17.40
CA VAL A 44 -13.02 1.60 16.71
C VAL A 44 -12.67 2.00 15.28
N TRP A 45 -13.64 2.50 14.52
CA TRP A 45 -13.41 2.92 13.13
C TRP A 45 -12.44 4.08 12.99
N LEU A 46 -12.56 5.11 13.87
CA LEU A 46 -11.62 6.22 13.91
C LEU A 46 -10.20 5.75 14.21
N THR A 47 -10.05 4.82 15.16
CA THR A 47 -8.73 4.26 15.49
C THR A 47 -8.15 3.45 14.34
N MET A 48 -8.95 2.61 13.66
CA MET A 48 -8.51 1.89 12.46
C MET A 48 -8.02 2.83 11.37
N ILE A 49 -8.79 3.90 11.08
CA ILE A 49 -8.42 4.90 10.08
C ILE A 49 -7.15 5.66 10.49
N ALA A 50 -7.04 6.05 11.76
CA ALA A 50 -5.86 6.74 12.27
C ALA A 50 -4.61 5.87 12.16
N VAL A 51 -4.68 4.60 12.55
CA VAL A 51 -3.59 3.62 12.40
C VAL A 51 -3.19 3.48 10.94
N PHE A 52 -4.18 3.27 10.07
CA PHE A 52 -3.93 3.19 8.62
C PHE A 52 -3.18 4.41 8.09
N VAL A 53 -3.69 5.61 8.35
CA VAL A 53 -3.12 6.85 7.81
C VAL A 53 -1.71 7.09 8.37
N ILE A 54 -1.52 6.96 9.68
CA ILE A 54 -0.22 7.18 10.32
C ILE A 54 0.82 6.21 9.76
N VAL A 55 0.51 4.92 9.75
CA VAL A 55 1.46 3.90 9.28
C VAL A 55 1.72 4.01 7.79
N ALA A 56 0.70 4.27 6.97
CA ALA A 56 0.85 4.45 5.53
C ALA A 56 1.74 5.67 5.21
N VAL A 57 1.51 6.81 5.86
CA VAL A 57 2.31 8.03 5.65
C VAL A 57 3.75 7.85 6.11
N LEU A 58 3.97 7.27 7.30
CA LEU A 58 5.32 7.01 7.81
C LEU A 58 6.09 6.06 6.89
N SER A 59 5.48 4.94 6.52
CA SER A 59 6.10 3.95 5.64
C SER A 59 6.40 4.53 4.25
N ALA A 60 5.44 5.23 3.65
CA ALA A 60 5.63 5.88 2.35
C ALA A 60 6.74 6.94 2.40
N THR A 61 6.80 7.74 3.47
CA THR A 61 7.82 8.78 3.65
C THR A 61 9.21 8.18 3.78
N ILE A 62 9.37 7.14 4.61
CA ILE A 62 10.65 6.44 4.79
C ILE A 62 11.11 5.84 3.45
N LEU A 63 10.23 5.15 2.75
CA LEU A 63 10.53 4.55 1.45
C LEU A 63 10.88 5.60 0.40
N LEU A 64 10.15 6.71 0.36
CA LEU A 64 10.39 7.81 -0.56
C LEU A 64 11.77 8.45 -0.32
N ILE A 65 12.10 8.77 0.93
CA ILE A 65 13.39 9.36 1.29
C ILE A 65 14.53 8.41 0.91
N ASN A 66 14.45 7.14 1.30
CA ASN A 66 15.48 6.14 0.95
C ASN A 66 15.60 5.95 -0.57
N GLY A 67 14.49 5.88 -1.29
CA GLY A 67 14.48 5.76 -2.74
C GLY A 67 15.11 6.98 -3.44
N LEU A 68 14.83 8.19 -2.96
CA LEU A 68 15.43 9.42 -3.49
C LEU A 68 16.93 9.51 -3.19
N ILE A 69 17.37 9.13 -2.00
CA ILE A 69 18.80 9.07 -1.65
C ILE A 69 19.52 8.07 -2.53
N ALA A 70 18.98 6.86 -2.69
CA ALA A 70 19.55 5.84 -3.56
C ALA A 70 19.64 6.31 -5.02
N ALA A 71 18.59 6.95 -5.54
CA ALA A 71 18.58 7.48 -6.89
C ALA A 71 19.63 8.58 -7.11
N ARG A 72 19.85 9.45 -6.12
CA ARG A 72 20.89 10.49 -6.16
C ARG A 72 22.30 9.91 -6.09
N ALA A 73 22.54 8.96 -5.20
CA ALA A 73 23.83 8.28 -5.05
C ALA A 73 24.21 7.55 -6.34
N THR A 74 23.26 6.83 -6.94
CA THR A 74 23.49 6.15 -8.24
C THR A 74 23.74 7.14 -9.36
N SER A 75 23.09 8.32 -9.35
CA SER A 75 23.30 9.37 -10.36
C SER A 75 24.70 9.99 -10.28
N ALA A 76 25.25 10.12 -9.09
CA ALA A 76 26.59 10.66 -8.87
C ALA A 76 27.70 9.66 -9.27
N SER A 77 27.47 8.36 -9.07
CA SER A 77 28.44 7.29 -9.37
C SER A 77 28.50 6.89 -10.85
N SER A 78 27.46 7.17 -11.63
CA SER A 78 27.33 6.68 -13.00
C SER A 78 27.44 7.80 -14.04
N ARG A 79 28.63 8.35 -14.23
CA ARG A 79 28.99 9.03 -15.50
C ARG A 79 29.32 8.07 -16.63
N GLY A 80 29.20 6.74 -16.42
CA GLY A 80 29.43 5.70 -17.41
C GLY A 80 28.34 4.64 -17.35
N GLN A 81 27.59 4.50 -18.41
CA GLN A 81 26.71 3.39 -18.80
C GLN A 81 25.88 2.73 -17.67
N ARG A 82 24.63 3.20 -17.50
CA ARG A 82 23.58 2.50 -16.74
C ARG A 82 22.94 1.44 -17.63
N GLY A 83 23.59 0.30 -17.79
CA GLY A 83 23.03 -0.81 -18.55
C GLY A 83 23.57 -2.13 -18.06
N PHE A 84 22.70 -3.13 -18.00
CA PHE A 84 23.13 -4.52 -17.89
C PHE A 84 23.41 -5.04 -19.29
N ARG A 85 24.64 -5.51 -19.51
CA ARG A 85 25.00 -6.22 -20.73
C ARG A 85 24.77 -7.70 -20.51
N VAL A 86 23.80 -8.25 -21.19
CA VAL A 86 23.57 -9.68 -21.22
C VAL A 86 23.99 -10.21 -22.56
N VAL A 87 24.87 -11.21 -22.53
CA VAL A 87 25.26 -11.91 -23.75
C VAL A 87 24.17 -12.91 -24.08
N GLY A 88 23.31 -12.55 -25.05
CA GLY A 88 22.34 -13.46 -25.66
C GLY A 88 22.92 -14.15 -26.88
N ARG A 89 22.24 -15.19 -27.37
CA ARG A 89 22.51 -15.78 -28.68
C ARG A 89 21.37 -15.43 -29.62
N ASN A 90 21.68 -14.88 -30.78
CA ASN A 90 20.69 -14.66 -31.82
C ASN A 90 20.25 -15.99 -32.46
N ALA A 91 19.24 -15.93 -33.35
CA ALA A 91 18.72 -17.11 -34.04
C ALA A 91 19.76 -17.87 -34.87
N GLN A 92 20.91 -17.27 -35.15
CA GLN A 92 22.05 -17.86 -35.86
C GLN A 92 23.15 -18.39 -34.92
N GLY A 93 22.91 -18.37 -33.58
CA GLY A 93 23.85 -18.90 -32.59
C GLY A 93 25.04 -17.98 -32.27
N LEU A 94 25.09 -16.78 -32.85
CA LEU A 94 26.17 -15.81 -32.61
C LEU A 94 25.88 -15.02 -31.30
N PRO A 95 26.93 -14.68 -30.52
CA PRO A 95 26.76 -13.88 -29.32
C PRO A 95 26.26 -12.47 -29.67
N GLU A 96 25.10 -12.10 -29.18
CA GLU A 96 24.52 -10.76 -29.30
C GLU A 96 24.52 -10.08 -27.94
N LEU A 97 25.05 -8.85 -27.90
CA LEU A 97 25.03 -8.02 -26.69
C LEU A 97 23.71 -7.30 -26.60
N ILE A 98 22.83 -7.77 -25.73
CA ILE A 98 21.58 -7.09 -25.40
C ILE A 98 21.87 -6.07 -24.30
N GLU A 99 21.88 -4.79 -24.67
CA GLU A 99 22.02 -3.69 -23.69
C GLU A 99 20.67 -3.25 -23.18
N PHE A 100 20.39 -3.53 -21.93
CA PHE A 100 19.24 -2.95 -21.23
C PHE A 100 19.62 -1.60 -20.64
N SER A 101 19.23 -0.52 -21.34
CA SER A 101 19.44 0.84 -20.84
C SER A 101 18.38 1.19 -19.79
N LEU A 102 18.81 1.41 -18.56
CA LEU A 102 17.95 1.88 -17.46
C LEU A 102 17.66 3.38 -17.51
N ASP A 103 18.30 4.10 -18.45
CA ASP A 103 18.17 5.56 -18.57
C ASP A 103 16.78 6.01 -19.08
N LYS A 104 16.04 5.10 -19.73
CA LYS A 104 14.69 5.36 -20.24
C LYS A 104 13.62 5.24 -19.16
N ILE A 105 13.98 4.73 -17.98
CA ILE A 105 13.02 4.51 -16.89
C ILE A 105 12.80 5.82 -16.14
N PRO A 106 11.55 6.31 -16.02
CA PRO A 106 11.25 7.55 -15.31
C PRO A 106 11.29 7.34 -13.78
N TRP A 107 12.48 7.15 -13.22
CA TRP A 107 12.69 6.89 -11.79
C TRP A 107 12.00 7.92 -10.88
N ARG A 108 11.90 9.18 -11.35
CA ARG A 108 11.21 10.27 -10.63
C ARG A 108 9.72 9.99 -10.38
N LEU A 109 9.09 9.18 -11.23
CA LEU A 109 7.69 8.77 -11.09
C LEU A 109 7.55 7.42 -10.40
N ILE A 110 8.46 6.49 -10.70
CA ILE A 110 8.41 5.12 -10.16
C ILE A 110 8.67 5.10 -8.65
N ILE A 111 9.69 5.81 -8.17
CA ILE A 111 10.03 5.83 -6.74
C ILE A 111 8.84 6.29 -5.88
N PRO A 112 8.21 7.46 -6.12
CA PRO A 112 7.07 7.87 -5.33
C PRO A 112 5.84 6.97 -5.52
N ALA A 113 5.62 6.44 -6.72
CA ALA A 113 4.51 5.51 -6.96
C ALA A 113 4.66 4.22 -6.15
N VAL A 114 5.85 3.61 -6.17
CA VAL A 114 6.15 2.40 -5.39
C VAL A 114 6.10 2.69 -3.90
N ALA A 115 6.68 3.80 -3.44
CA ALA A 115 6.65 4.20 -2.03
C ALA A 115 5.20 4.37 -1.53
N LEU A 116 4.35 5.01 -2.34
CA LEU A 116 2.93 5.17 -2.02
C LEU A 116 2.20 3.83 -1.96
N LEU A 117 2.35 2.99 -3.00
CA LEU A 117 1.67 1.68 -3.05
C LEU A 117 2.08 0.78 -1.88
N VAL A 118 3.38 0.69 -1.60
CA VAL A 118 3.89 -0.12 -0.48
C VAL A 118 3.47 0.48 0.86
N GLY A 119 3.51 1.80 1.01
CA GLY A 119 3.03 2.48 2.21
C GLY A 119 1.54 2.23 2.49
N LEU A 120 0.69 2.33 1.46
CA LEU A 120 -0.73 1.99 1.58
C LEU A 120 -0.95 0.52 1.95
N PHE A 121 -0.19 -0.39 1.36
CA PHE A 121 -0.27 -1.82 1.68
C PHE A 121 0.12 -2.11 3.13
N ILE A 122 1.23 -1.53 3.61
CA ILE A 122 1.67 -1.67 5.00
C ILE A 122 0.64 -1.06 5.96
N GLY A 123 0.13 0.15 5.64
CA GLY A 123 -0.93 0.79 6.43
C GLY A 123 -2.16 -0.09 6.55
N PHE A 124 -2.62 -0.66 5.45
CA PHE A 124 -3.77 -1.57 5.46
C PHE A 124 -3.52 -2.84 6.28
N ALA A 125 -2.34 -3.43 6.17
CA ALA A 125 -1.97 -4.61 6.96
C ALA A 125 -1.98 -4.34 8.48
N GLN A 126 -1.74 -3.11 8.91
CA GLN A 126 -1.70 -2.72 10.33
C GLN A 126 -3.07 -2.30 10.88
N THR A 127 -4.10 -2.17 10.07
CA THR A 127 -5.44 -1.77 10.56
C THR A 127 -6.01 -2.75 11.60
N GLY A 128 -5.63 -4.03 11.53
CA GLY A 128 -6.05 -5.05 12.50
C GLY A 128 -5.52 -4.85 13.92
N ASN A 129 -4.48 -4.03 14.11
CA ASN A 129 -3.85 -3.79 15.42
C ASN A 129 -4.48 -2.62 16.21
N TRP A 130 -5.66 -2.15 15.82
CA TRP A 130 -6.37 -1.06 16.47
C TRP A 130 -6.65 -1.34 17.95
N ASP A 131 -6.94 -2.59 18.31
CA ASP A 131 -7.23 -3.02 19.66
C ASP A 131 -6.01 -2.88 20.60
N THR A 132 -4.83 -3.18 20.10
CA THR A 132 -3.57 -3.02 20.83
C THR A 132 -3.32 -1.55 21.19
N ILE A 133 -3.62 -0.64 20.25
CA ILE A 133 -3.47 0.81 20.50
C ILE A 133 -4.49 1.31 21.51
N LEU A 134 -5.75 0.87 21.40
CA LEU A 134 -6.77 1.24 22.37
C LEU A 134 -6.44 0.68 23.77
N LYS A 135 -5.99 -0.56 23.87
CA LYS A 135 -5.54 -1.15 25.15
C LYS A 135 -4.39 -0.36 25.77
N TRP A 136 -3.48 0.15 24.94
CA TRP A 136 -2.36 0.97 25.44
C TRP A 136 -2.82 2.37 25.89
N LEU A 137 -3.71 3.02 25.12
CA LEU A 137 -4.24 4.35 25.44
C LEU A 137 -5.14 4.35 26.69
N TYR A 138 -5.90 3.28 26.89
CA TYR A 138 -6.87 3.13 27.98
C TYR A 138 -6.42 2.06 29.00
N ALA A 139 -5.11 1.83 29.09
CA ALA A 139 -4.56 0.89 30.07
C ALA A 139 -4.90 1.33 31.50
N ALA A 140 -5.85 0.62 32.12
CA ALA A 140 -6.10 0.76 33.56
C ALA A 140 -5.02 -0.04 34.32
N PRO A 141 -4.42 0.52 35.39
CA PRO A 141 -3.47 -0.24 36.21
C PRO A 141 -4.22 -1.43 36.85
N PHE A 142 -3.77 -2.64 36.55
CA PHE A 142 -4.23 -3.86 37.19
C PHE A 142 -3.94 -3.76 38.69
N GLY A 143 -4.95 -3.87 39.53
CA GLY A 143 -4.79 -4.00 40.98
C GLY A 143 -5.22 -2.83 41.86
N ARG A 144 -5.91 -1.81 41.31
CA ARG A 144 -6.73 -0.94 42.16
C ARG A 144 -8.05 -1.66 42.44
N LEU A 145 -8.07 -2.36 43.58
CA LEU A 145 -9.32 -2.69 44.27
C LEU A 145 -9.84 -1.39 44.85
N ASP A 146 -10.98 -0.93 44.40
CA ASP A 146 -11.77 0.13 45.05
C ASP A 146 -12.30 -0.36 46.39
#